data_2eb4691f8294ac746561869855a93679
#
_entry.id   2eb4691f8294ac746561869855a93679
#
_cell.length_a   1.000
_cell.length_b   1.000
_cell.length_c   1.000
_cell.angle_alpha   90.00
_cell.angle_beta   90.00
_cell.angle_gamma   90.00
#
_symmetry.space_group_name_H-M   'P 1'
#
loop_
_entity.id
_entity.type
_entity.pdbx_description
1 polymer ?
#
loop_
_entity_poly.entity_id
_entity_poly.type
_entity_poly.pdbx_seq_one_letter_code
_entity_poly.pdbx_strand_id
1 'polypeptide(L)'
;MMHAAMSRYDMDRFGIIFASAQKNFGIAGITCVLVNTKVLPENTGRVIPTIWNYRTHIENQSLYHTVPTFPVYVALLMLRYIDRQGGLKEMQRLSQVKSSMIYSEIDRNPLLQGIVVSE
;
A
#
# COMPACT_ATOMS: atom_id res chain seq x y z
N MET A 1 1.70 7.40 1.27
CA MET A 1 2.52 7.01 0.09
C MET A 1 1.79 6.07 -0.87
N MET A 2 1.08 5.03 -0.42
CA MET A 2 0.38 4.10 -1.31
C MET A 2 -0.60 4.80 -2.29
N HIS A 3 -1.32 5.83 -1.84
CA HIS A 3 -2.30 6.55 -2.66
C HIS A 3 -1.68 7.27 -3.87
N ALA A 4 -0.56 7.94 -3.68
CA ALA A 4 0.12 8.66 -4.76
C ALA A 4 0.78 7.70 -5.76
N ALA A 5 1.24 6.54 -5.31
CA ALA A 5 1.83 5.53 -6.16
C ALA A 5 0.78 4.87 -7.08
N MET A 6 -0.37 4.46 -6.55
CA MET A 6 -1.40 3.76 -7.32
C MET A 6 -2.05 4.63 -8.40
N SER A 7 -2.06 5.96 -8.26
CA SER A 7 -2.63 6.87 -9.26
C SER A 7 -1.67 7.22 -10.40
N ARG A 8 -0.36 6.93 -10.26
CA ARG A 8 0.69 7.33 -11.22
C ARG A 8 1.30 6.16 -11.98
N TYR A 9 1.11 4.92 -11.53
CA TYR A 9 1.74 3.77 -12.15
C TYR A 9 0.75 2.97 -12.98
N ASP A 10 1.22 2.57 -14.15
CA ASP A 10 0.58 1.53 -14.95
C ASP A 10 0.74 0.20 -14.22
N MET A 11 -0.33 -0.25 -13.60
CA MET A 11 -0.35 -1.45 -12.74
C MET A 11 0.00 -2.71 -13.53
N ASP A 12 -0.21 -2.71 -14.85
CA ASP A 12 0.09 -3.85 -15.72
C ASP A 12 1.60 -4.09 -15.89
N ARG A 13 2.42 -3.10 -15.55
CA ARG A 13 3.89 -3.22 -15.60
C ARG A 13 4.49 -3.97 -14.41
N PHE A 14 3.69 -4.25 -13.39
CA PHE A 14 4.16 -4.90 -12.17
C PHE A 14 3.65 -6.34 -12.09
N GLY A 15 4.53 -7.26 -11.74
CA GLY A 15 4.15 -8.64 -11.42
C GLY A 15 3.48 -8.77 -10.06
N ILE A 16 4.03 -8.05 -9.07
CA ILE A 16 3.54 -8.05 -7.70
C ILE A 16 3.68 -6.64 -7.12
N ILE A 17 2.65 -6.19 -6.42
CA ILE A 17 2.66 -4.97 -5.60
C ILE A 17 2.19 -5.34 -4.20
N PHE A 18 2.91 -4.91 -3.18
CA PHE A 18 2.50 -5.17 -1.80
C PHE A 18 2.55 -3.90 -0.95
N ALA A 19 1.68 -3.84 0.03
CA ALA A 19 1.61 -2.75 0.99
C ALA A 19 1.11 -3.23 2.35
N SER A 20 1.91 -3.03 3.37
CA SER A 20 1.51 -3.28 4.75
C SER A 20 0.60 -2.18 5.28
N ALA A 21 -0.35 -2.55 6.13
CA ALA A 21 -1.46 -1.68 6.51
C ALA A 21 -1.13 -0.63 7.58
N GLN A 22 -0.07 -0.83 8.38
CA GLN A 22 0.21 -0.12 9.65
C GLN A 22 0.35 1.41 9.59
N LYS A 23 0.15 2.04 8.44
CA LYS A 23 0.21 3.50 8.27
C LYS A 23 -1.12 4.04 7.75
N ASN A 24 -1.24 4.31 6.47
CA ASN A 24 -2.41 4.97 5.87
C ASN A 24 -3.56 4.01 5.52
N PHE A 25 -3.35 2.71 5.60
CA PHE A 25 -4.31 1.71 5.19
C PHE A 25 -5.05 1.07 6.38
N GLY A 26 -4.47 1.17 7.60
CA GLY A 26 -5.02 0.58 8.81
C GLY A 26 -4.00 0.45 9.92
N ILE A 27 -4.06 -0.65 10.63
CA ILE A 27 -3.13 -1.01 11.72
C ILE A 27 -2.23 -2.18 11.30
N ALA A 28 -1.22 -2.46 12.12
CA ALA A 28 -0.34 -3.62 11.91
C ALA A 28 -1.14 -4.95 11.95
N GLY A 29 -0.66 -5.95 11.22
CA GLY A 29 -1.21 -7.31 11.22
C GLY A 29 -1.68 -7.81 9.86
N ILE A 30 -1.84 -6.94 8.86
CA ILE A 30 -2.18 -7.35 7.49
C ILE A 30 -1.31 -6.66 6.44
N THR A 31 -1.15 -7.34 5.32
CA THR A 31 -0.50 -6.80 4.12
C THR A 31 -1.39 -7.06 2.91
N CYS A 32 -1.69 -6.02 2.15
CA CYS A 32 -2.36 -6.15 0.87
C CYS A 32 -1.32 -6.54 -0.18
N VAL A 33 -1.60 -7.60 -0.94
CA VAL A 33 -0.75 -8.05 -2.05
C VAL A 33 -1.59 -8.12 -3.32
N LEU A 34 -1.19 -7.37 -4.33
CA LEU A 34 -1.77 -7.42 -5.67
C LEU A 34 -0.85 -8.25 -6.55
N VAL A 35 -1.38 -9.29 -7.16
CA VAL A 35 -0.60 -10.23 -7.96
C VAL A 35 -1.16 -10.25 -9.38
N ASN A 36 -0.28 -9.99 -10.36
CA ASN A 36 -0.61 -10.21 -11.76
C ASN A 36 -0.53 -11.72 -12.05
N THR A 37 -1.68 -12.37 -12.15
CA THR A 37 -1.75 -13.83 -12.34
C THR A 37 -1.16 -14.31 -13.67
N LYS A 38 -1.04 -13.44 -14.67
CA LYS A 38 -0.41 -13.75 -15.97
C LYS A 38 1.08 -14.02 -15.89
N VAL A 39 1.75 -13.46 -14.87
CA VAL A 39 3.21 -13.65 -14.69
C VAL A 39 3.55 -14.69 -13.62
N LEU A 40 2.54 -15.29 -12.97
CA LEU A 40 2.77 -16.40 -12.04
C LEU A 40 3.05 -17.68 -12.83
N PRO A 41 4.23 -18.30 -12.69
CA PRO A 41 4.52 -19.54 -13.38
C PRO A 41 3.60 -20.65 -12.86
N GLU A 42 3.15 -21.52 -13.77
CA GLU A 42 2.31 -22.68 -13.39
C GLU A 42 3.12 -23.71 -12.56
N ASN A 43 4.37 -23.90 -12.94
CA ASN A 43 5.29 -24.76 -12.21
C ASN A 43 6.69 -24.15 -12.25
N THR A 44 7.27 -23.94 -11.08
CA THR A 44 8.62 -23.37 -10.96
C THR A 44 9.72 -24.44 -10.97
N GLY A 45 9.37 -25.73 -10.92
CA GLY A 45 10.31 -26.82 -10.67
C GLY A 45 10.97 -26.76 -9.27
N ARG A 46 10.56 -25.81 -8.43
CA ARG A 46 11.10 -25.61 -7.07
C ARG A 46 10.08 -26.04 -6.04
N VAL A 47 10.55 -26.63 -4.96
CA VAL A 47 9.72 -26.90 -3.78
C VAL A 47 9.54 -25.61 -3.01
N ILE A 48 8.35 -25.03 -3.10
CA ILE A 48 7.98 -23.81 -2.38
C ILE A 48 7.06 -24.21 -1.23
N PRO A 49 7.35 -23.83 0.03
CA PRO A 49 6.41 -24.05 1.14
C PRO A 49 5.03 -23.46 0.81
N THR A 50 3.98 -24.20 1.13
CA THR A 50 2.60 -23.86 0.74
C THR A 50 2.20 -22.42 1.12
N ILE A 51 2.60 -21.96 2.31
CA ILE A 51 2.30 -20.61 2.80
C ILE A 51 2.99 -19.50 2.00
N TRP A 52 4.08 -19.80 1.29
CA TRP A 52 4.79 -18.82 0.45
C TRP A 52 4.35 -18.85 -1.00
N ASN A 53 3.46 -19.78 -1.34
CA ASN A 53 2.92 -19.89 -2.68
C ASN A 53 1.71 -18.96 -2.85
N TYR A 54 1.83 -17.92 -3.66
CA TYR A 54 0.73 -16.98 -3.92
C TYR A 54 -0.50 -17.65 -4.53
N ARG A 55 -0.35 -18.72 -5.32
CA ARG A 55 -1.51 -19.46 -5.84
C ARG A 55 -2.38 -20.01 -4.71
N THR A 56 -1.78 -20.57 -3.67
CA THR A 56 -2.54 -21.05 -2.50
C THR A 56 -3.41 -19.95 -1.90
N HIS A 57 -2.89 -18.73 -1.77
CA HIS A 57 -3.66 -17.62 -1.22
C HIS A 57 -4.74 -17.12 -2.18
N ILE A 58 -4.46 -17.09 -3.49
CA ILE A 58 -5.42 -16.69 -4.53
C ILE A 58 -6.60 -17.66 -4.60
N GLU A 59 -6.33 -18.97 -4.70
CA GLU A 59 -7.33 -20.03 -4.79
C GLU A 59 -8.22 -20.12 -3.55
N ASN A 60 -7.69 -19.78 -2.39
CA ASN A 60 -8.42 -19.76 -1.13
C ASN A 60 -8.93 -18.35 -0.75
N GLN A 61 -8.94 -17.37 -1.67
CA GLN A 61 -9.46 -16.02 -1.43
C GLN A 61 -8.84 -15.36 -0.18
N SER A 62 -7.55 -15.57 0.04
CA SER A 62 -6.79 -15.13 1.22
C SER A 62 -7.19 -15.78 2.56
N LEU A 63 -8.01 -16.82 2.54
CA LEU A 63 -8.53 -17.52 3.74
C LEU A 63 -7.88 -18.89 3.95
N TYR A 64 -6.72 -19.15 3.35
CA TYR A 64 -5.99 -20.41 3.57
C TYR A 64 -5.62 -20.62 5.06
N HIS A 65 -5.41 -19.55 5.78
CA HIS A 65 -5.29 -19.55 7.24
C HIS A 65 -6.19 -18.45 7.82
N THR A 66 -6.48 -18.53 9.11
CA THR A 66 -7.30 -17.52 9.81
C THR A 66 -6.58 -16.18 9.79
N VAL A 67 -7.18 -15.20 9.12
CA VAL A 67 -6.67 -13.82 9.10
C VAL A 67 -7.07 -13.07 10.37
N PRO A 68 -6.26 -12.11 10.85
CA PRO A 68 -6.61 -11.32 12.03
C PRO A 68 -7.81 -10.41 11.72
N THR A 69 -8.97 -10.74 12.25
CA THR A 69 -10.25 -10.07 11.94
C THR A 69 -10.23 -8.58 12.24
N PHE A 70 -9.66 -8.16 13.37
CA PHE A 70 -9.67 -6.75 13.77
C PHE A 70 -8.85 -5.85 12.82
N PRO A 71 -7.61 -6.18 12.41
CA PRO A 71 -6.90 -5.43 11.38
C PRO A 71 -7.63 -5.35 10.03
N VAL A 72 -8.29 -6.42 9.61
CA VAL A 72 -9.12 -6.42 8.39
C VAL A 72 -10.29 -5.45 8.53
N TYR A 73 -10.97 -5.46 9.68
CA TYR A 73 -12.07 -4.55 9.95
C TYR A 73 -11.62 -3.08 9.95
N VAL A 74 -10.50 -2.77 10.59
CA VAL A 74 -9.93 -1.41 10.57
C VAL A 74 -9.57 -0.98 9.15
N ALA A 75 -8.96 -1.86 8.35
CA ALA A 75 -8.66 -1.56 6.95
C ALA A 75 -9.94 -1.26 6.14
N LEU A 76 -11.02 -2.03 6.36
CA LEU A 76 -12.32 -1.76 5.74
C LEU A 76 -12.86 -0.38 6.11
N LEU A 77 -12.78 0.00 7.39
CA LEU A 77 -13.22 1.33 7.84
C LEU A 77 -12.39 2.45 7.21
N MET A 78 -11.08 2.25 7.10
CA MET A 78 -10.17 3.22 6.44
C MET A 78 -10.48 3.36 4.96
N LEU A 79 -10.74 2.29 4.24
CA LEU A 79 -11.13 2.35 2.83
C LEU A 79 -12.45 3.11 2.64
N ARG A 80 -13.44 2.84 3.48
CA ARG A 80 -14.72 3.57 3.47
C ARG A 80 -14.54 5.05 3.81
N TYR A 81 -13.65 5.37 4.74
CA TYR A 81 -13.31 6.76 5.06
C TYR A 81 -12.69 7.46 3.85
N ILE A 82 -11.69 6.86 3.21
CA ILE A 82 -11.03 7.41 2.01
C ILE A 82 -12.05 7.67 0.90
N ASP A 83 -12.94 6.71 0.65
CA ASP A 83 -13.99 6.84 -0.36
C ASP A 83 -14.92 8.03 -0.07
N ARG A 84 -15.40 8.15 1.16
CA ARG A 84 -16.24 9.27 1.61
C ARG A 84 -15.56 10.63 1.54
N GLN A 85 -14.25 10.67 1.67
CA GLN A 85 -13.47 11.93 1.58
C GLN A 85 -13.19 12.36 0.13
N GLY A 86 -13.69 11.67 -0.87
CA GLY A 86 -13.45 11.97 -2.29
C GLY A 86 -12.36 11.11 -2.94
N GLY A 87 -12.01 10.00 -2.30
CA GLY A 87 -11.12 8.98 -2.86
C GLY A 87 -9.65 9.37 -2.90
N LEU A 88 -8.90 8.68 -3.73
CA LEU A 88 -7.43 8.80 -3.81
C LEU A 88 -6.96 10.20 -4.21
N LYS A 89 -7.70 10.89 -5.10
CA LYS A 89 -7.33 12.25 -5.56
C LYS A 89 -7.33 13.23 -4.40
N GLU A 90 -8.34 13.19 -3.56
CA GLU A 90 -8.44 14.09 -2.41
C GLU A 90 -7.38 13.73 -1.35
N MET A 91 -7.15 12.46 -1.09
CA MET A 91 -6.07 12.03 -0.20
C MET A 91 -4.70 12.51 -0.70
N GLN A 92 -4.46 12.46 -2.00
CA GLN A 92 -3.23 12.98 -2.60
C GLN A 92 -3.10 14.49 -2.41
N ARG A 93 -4.17 15.25 -2.70
CA ARG A 93 -4.22 16.71 -2.50
C ARG A 93 -3.91 17.09 -1.06
N LEU A 94 -4.57 16.43 -0.09
CA LEU A 94 -4.33 16.67 1.33
C LEU A 94 -2.90 16.33 1.75
N SER A 95 -2.33 15.26 1.21
CA SER A 95 -0.93 14.89 1.48
C SER A 95 0.05 15.92 0.93
N GLN A 96 -0.21 16.46 -0.25
CA GLN A 96 0.59 17.53 -0.84
C GLN A 96 0.54 18.82 -0.02
N VAL A 97 -0.65 19.22 0.41
CA VAL A 97 -0.79 20.40 1.29
C VAL A 97 0.00 20.24 2.57
N LYS A 98 -0.14 19.10 3.26
CA LYS A 98 0.58 18.82 4.50
C LYS A 98 2.09 18.79 4.31
N SER A 99 2.58 18.15 3.26
CA SER A 99 4.02 18.10 2.98
C SER A 99 4.57 19.47 2.63
N SER A 100 3.85 20.24 1.80
CA SER A 100 4.27 21.62 1.46
C SER A 100 4.38 22.52 2.68
N MET A 101 3.48 22.39 3.65
CA MET A 101 3.57 23.15 4.90
C MET A 101 4.85 22.82 5.67
N ILE A 102 5.22 21.54 5.75
CA ILE A 102 6.43 21.09 6.44
C ILE A 102 7.68 21.57 5.71
N TYR A 103 7.76 21.38 4.39
CA TYR A 103 8.92 21.81 3.60
C TYR A 103 9.07 23.33 3.61
N SER A 104 7.98 24.10 3.49
CA SER A 104 8.02 25.55 3.60
C SER A 104 8.55 26.03 4.96
N GLU A 105 8.23 25.31 6.05
CA GLU A 105 8.78 25.64 7.36
C GLU A 105 10.25 25.29 7.45
N ILE A 106 10.69 24.16 6.90
CA ILE A 106 12.12 23.79 6.86
C ILE A 106 12.93 24.85 6.10
N ASP A 107 12.42 25.29 4.94
CA ASP A 107 13.11 26.28 4.10
C ASP A 107 13.17 27.67 4.74
N ARG A 108 12.18 28.03 5.54
CA ARG A 108 12.08 29.33 6.21
C ARG A 108 12.87 29.41 7.52
N ASN A 109 12.98 28.30 8.22
CA ASN A 109 13.49 28.28 9.59
C ASN A 109 15.00 28.02 9.62
N PRO A 110 15.83 29.00 10.07
CA PRO A 110 17.27 28.84 10.07
C PRO A 110 17.81 27.77 11.03
N LEU A 111 16.96 27.24 11.91
CA LEU A 111 17.32 26.14 12.80
C LEU A 111 17.13 24.75 12.14
N LEU A 112 16.53 24.70 10.96
CA LEU A 112 16.25 23.48 10.23
C LEU A 112 17.07 23.43 8.94
N GLN A 113 17.53 22.25 8.59
CA GLN A 113 18.22 22.00 7.33
C GLN A 113 17.63 20.78 6.64
N GLY A 114 17.18 20.93 5.40
CA GLY A 114 16.77 19.81 4.55
C GLY A 114 18.00 18.96 4.19
N ILE A 115 17.94 17.65 4.46
CA ILE A 115 19.02 16.70 4.13
C ILE A 115 18.86 16.17 2.72
N VAL A 116 17.61 16.13 2.20
CA VAL A 116 17.30 15.64 0.86
C VAL A 116 17.24 16.83 -0.08
N VAL A 117 18.10 16.82 -1.09
CA VAL A 117 18.05 17.80 -2.18
C VAL A 117 16.82 17.48 -3.04
N SER A 118 15.92 18.47 -3.18
CA SER A 118 14.83 18.37 -4.17
C SER A 118 15.45 18.43 -5.59
N GLU A 119 15.30 17.36 -6.36
CA GLU A 119 15.55 17.37 -7.80
C GLU A 119 14.50 18.21 -8.54
#